data_32170ad3134207bac7eff4687a042321
#
_entry.id   32170ad3134207bac7eff4687a042321
#
_cell.length_a   1.000
_cell.length_b   1.000
_cell.length_c   1.000
_cell.angle_alpha   90.00
_cell.angle_beta   90.00
_cell.angle_gamma   90.00
#
_symmetry.space_group_name_H-M   'P 1'
#
loop_
_entity.id
_entity.type
_entity.pdbx_description
1 polymer ?
#
loop_
_entity_poly.entity_id
_entity_poly.type
_entity_poly.pdbx_seq_one_letter_code
_entity_poly.pdbx_strand_id
1 'polypeptide(L)'
;AREFLRDSANAEIYPVFGHTYREVIEQELNLGLDLQGGMSVTLEVSIPDLFIALSDYSSNETFRQAISDAKAAQRTTQGLTFVDLFEASWKELNGASENPIDLWRIFHNMESKDLFPAQSTEDEIFVILRNESTTAIDNTESIIRKRIDQLGVAQPNVQKVSGGRILVELPGIDDRERARKQLKSTANLEFWETYFNDPENGVRCVAALAL
;
A
#
# COMPACT_ATOMS: atom_id res chain seq x y z
N ALA A 1 18.58 21.26 -23.60
CA ALA A 1 17.24 21.19 -24.23
C ALA A 1 16.12 21.58 -23.24
N ARG A 2 15.99 20.90 -22.07
CA ARG A 2 14.91 21.17 -21.09
C ARG A 2 14.93 22.60 -20.53
N GLU A 3 16.10 23.18 -20.32
CA GLU A 3 16.25 24.55 -19.82
C GLU A 3 15.80 25.58 -20.88
N PHE A 4 16.19 25.36 -22.12
CA PHE A 4 15.74 26.18 -23.25
C PHE A 4 14.21 26.15 -23.45
N LEU A 5 13.60 24.96 -23.37
CA LEU A 5 12.15 24.81 -23.49
C LEU A 5 11.38 25.49 -22.36
N ARG A 6 11.95 25.51 -21.14
CA ARG A 6 11.36 26.24 -20.01
C ARG A 6 11.42 27.75 -20.21
N ASP A 7 12.53 28.24 -20.66
CA ASP A 7 12.74 29.69 -20.86
C ASP A 7 11.94 30.20 -22.08
N SER A 8 11.67 29.34 -23.07
CA SER A 8 10.90 29.64 -24.28
C SER A 8 9.44 29.21 -24.21
N ALA A 9 8.94 28.85 -23.01
CA ALA A 9 7.57 28.32 -22.85
C ALA A 9 6.47 29.29 -23.31
N ASN A 10 6.71 30.59 -23.27
CA ASN A 10 5.79 31.63 -23.71
C ASN A 10 6.10 32.18 -25.11
N ALA A 11 7.06 31.59 -25.84
CA ALA A 11 7.37 31.97 -27.21
C ALA A 11 6.27 31.45 -28.13
N GLU A 12 5.83 32.28 -29.08
CA GLU A 12 4.92 31.85 -30.13
C GLU A 12 5.61 30.85 -31.07
N ILE A 13 5.04 29.67 -31.20
CA ILE A 13 5.56 28.60 -32.08
C ILE A 13 4.86 28.67 -33.44
N TYR A 14 3.57 29.05 -33.46
CA TYR A 14 2.77 29.20 -34.66
C TYR A 14 2.38 30.65 -34.88
N PRO A 15 3.18 31.41 -35.65
CA PRO A 15 2.93 32.84 -35.85
C PRO A 15 1.59 33.16 -36.57
N VAL A 16 0.99 32.18 -37.22
CA VAL A 16 -0.32 32.34 -37.87
C VAL A 16 -1.49 32.22 -36.91
N PHE A 17 -1.34 31.44 -35.83
CA PHE A 17 -2.39 31.16 -34.86
C PHE A 17 -2.11 31.74 -33.47
N GLY A 18 -0.93 32.31 -33.26
CA GLY A 18 -0.56 32.97 -31.97
C GLY A 18 -0.43 32.02 -30.78
N HIS A 19 -0.33 30.70 -31.02
CA HIS A 19 -0.20 29.72 -29.92
C HIS A 19 1.22 29.67 -29.37
N THR A 20 1.32 29.75 -28.05
CA THR A 20 2.59 29.57 -27.32
C THR A 20 2.94 28.09 -27.17
N TYR A 21 4.22 27.80 -26.91
CA TYR A 21 4.67 26.42 -26.63
C TYR A 21 3.91 25.77 -25.46
N ARG A 22 3.59 26.56 -24.44
CA ARG A 22 2.81 26.09 -23.28
C ARG A 22 1.40 25.67 -23.68
N GLU A 23 0.69 26.48 -24.45
CA GLU A 23 -0.68 26.16 -24.92
C GLU A 23 -0.72 24.93 -25.80
N VAL A 24 0.28 24.76 -26.66
CA VAL A 24 0.37 23.57 -27.53
C VAL A 24 0.62 22.29 -26.70
N ILE A 25 1.48 22.36 -25.66
CA ILE A 25 1.71 21.21 -24.78
C ILE A 25 0.47 20.89 -23.94
N GLU A 26 -0.26 21.91 -23.46
CA GLU A 26 -1.51 21.68 -22.72
C GLU A 26 -2.61 21.03 -23.57
N GLN A 27 -2.54 21.21 -24.90
CA GLN A 27 -3.45 20.60 -25.88
C GLN A 27 -2.88 19.32 -26.51
N GLU A 28 -1.68 18.90 -26.13
CA GLU A 28 -1.09 17.66 -26.63
C GLU A 28 -1.99 16.47 -26.32
N LEU A 29 -2.27 15.69 -27.38
CA LEU A 29 -3.03 14.46 -27.22
C LEU A 29 -2.25 13.49 -26.35
N ASN A 30 -2.82 13.17 -25.19
CA ASN A 30 -2.23 12.21 -24.28
C ASN A 30 -2.31 10.81 -24.89
N LEU A 31 -1.18 10.34 -25.37
CA LEU A 31 -1.04 9.02 -25.92
C LEU A 31 -0.99 8.00 -24.79
N GLY A 32 -1.91 7.05 -24.80
CA GLY A 32 -1.95 5.96 -23.80
C GLY A 32 -0.76 5.01 -23.91
N LEU A 33 -0.71 4.03 -23.03
CA LEU A 33 0.35 3.02 -22.94
C LEU A 33 0.63 2.33 -24.28
N ASP A 34 -0.41 2.10 -25.10
CA ASP A 34 -0.33 1.42 -26.39
C ASP A 34 0.45 2.21 -27.46
N LEU A 35 0.45 3.55 -27.37
CA LEU A 35 1.07 4.42 -28.35
C LEU A 35 2.44 4.97 -27.92
N GLN A 36 2.61 5.26 -26.63
CA GLN A 36 3.90 5.74 -26.09
C GLN A 36 4.77 4.62 -25.54
N GLY A 37 4.22 3.40 -25.38
CA GLY A 37 4.85 2.37 -24.58
C GLY A 37 4.85 2.72 -23.10
N GLY A 38 5.57 1.97 -22.28
CA GLY A 38 5.63 2.20 -20.85
C GLY A 38 5.56 0.90 -20.06
N MET A 39 4.94 0.94 -18.86
CA MET A 39 4.73 -0.27 -18.08
C MET A 39 3.36 -0.25 -17.42
N SER A 40 2.75 -1.44 -17.30
CA SER A 40 1.58 -1.71 -16.49
C SER A 40 1.97 -2.68 -15.37
N VAL A 41 1.59 -2.36 -14.13
CA VAL A 41 1.89 -3.17 -12.94
C VAL A 41 0.63 -3.31 -12.11
N THR A 42 0.35 -4.53 -11.68
CA THR A 42 -0.67 -4.78 -10.66
C THR A 42 0.03 -4.99 -9.32
N LEU A 43 -0.30 -4.17 -8.35
CA LEU A 43 0.16 -4.26 -6.98
C LEU A 43 -0.96 -4.86 -6.13
N GLU A 44 -0.62 -5.72 -5.18
CA GLU A 44 -1.55 -6.32 -4.23
C GLU A 44 -1.21 -5.85 -2.82
N VAL A 45 -2.24 -5.41 -2.09
CA VAL A 45 -2.10 -5.06 -0.68
C VAL A 45 -2.21 -6.34 0.14
N SER A 46 -1.21 -6.61 0.98
CA SER A 46 -1.22 -7.83 1.82
C SER A 46 -2.14 -7.65 3.03
N ILE A 47 -3.42 -7.96 2.85
CA ILE A 47 -4.40 -7.95 3.95
C ILE A 47 -4.07 -8.99 5.03
N PRO A 48 -3.54 -10.19 4.70
CA PRO A 48 -3.05 -11.12 5.72
C PRO A 48 -2.03 -10.49 6.68
N ASP A 49 -1.05 -9.75 6.14
CA ASP A 49 -0.01 -9.13 6.96
C ASP A 49 -0.58 -7.98 7.80
N LEU A 50 -1.58 -7.26 7.28
CA LEU A 50 -2.33 -6.27 8.06
C LEU A 50 -3.00 -6.91 9.28
N PHE A 51 -3.66 -8.07 9.13
CA PHE A 51 -4.32 -8.76 10.24
C PHE A 51 -3.31 -9.25 11.27
N ILE A 52 -2.17 -9.75 10.83
CA ILE A 52 -1.07 -10.15 11.71
C ILE A 52 -0.57 -8.93 12.51
N ALA A 53 -0.39 -7.79 11.86
CA ALA A 53 0.04 -6.56 12.53
C ALA A 53 -1.03 -6.03 13.52
N LEU A 54 -2.31 -6.00 13.13
CA LEU A 54 -3.41 -5.58 14.01
C LEU A 54 -3.57 -6.48 15.23
N SER A 55 -3.20 -7.76 15.13
CA SER A 55 -3.19 -8.71 16.26
C SER A 55 -1.93 -8.64 17.12
N ASP A 56 -1.06 -7.65 16.93
CA ASP A 56 0.25 -7.55 17.56
C ASP A 56 1.07 -8.85 17.42
N TYR A 57 1.11 -9.37 16.18
CA TYR A 57 1.82 -10.60 15.83
C TYR A 57 1.42 -11.82 16.68
N SER A 58 0.13 -11.93 17.02
CA SER A 58 -0.41 -13.02 17.83
C SER A 58 0.15 -14.38 17.41
N SER A 59 0.55 -15.17 18.40
CA SER A 59 1.05 -16.54 18.22
C SER A 59 -0.05 -17.61 18.28
N ASN A 60 -1.34 -17.21 18.36
CA ASN A 60 -2.45 -18.14 18.44
C ASN A 60 -2.50 -19.03 17.18
N GLU A 61 -2.50 -20.35 17.38
CA GLU A 61 -2.44 -21.34 16.30
C GLU A 61 -3.69 -21.30 15.42
N THR A 62 -4.89 -21.24 16.02
CA THR A 62 -6.16 -21.20 15.30
C THR A 62 -6.23 -19.97 14.39
N PHE A 63 -5.81 -18.80 14.89
CA PHE A 63 -5.76 -17.57 14.13
C PHE A 63 -4.77 -17.67 12.95
N ARG A 64 -3.57 -18.17 13.20
CA ARG A 64 -2.56 -18.33 12.14
C ARG A 64 -2.96 -19.34 11.09
N GLN A 65 -3.60 -20.43 11.51
CA GLN A 65 -4.14 -21.44 10.59
C GLN A 65 -5.27 -20.83 9.75
N ALA A 66 -6.21 -20.10 10.34
CA ALA A 66 -7.29 -19.42 9.62
C ALA A 66 -6.75 -18.45 8.55
N ILE A 67 -5.70 -17.66 8.88
CA ILE A 67 -5.03 -16.81 7.89
C ILE A 67 -4.39 -17.61 6.76
N SER A 68 -3.73 -18.73 7.09
CA SER A 68 -3.08 -19.60 6.09
C SER A 68 -4.11 -20.21 5.14
N ASP A 69 -5.22 -20.70 5.66
CA ASP A 69 -6.30 -21.33 4.90
C ASP A 69 -7.02 -20.31 4.03
N ALA A 70 -7.32 -19.11 4.57
CA ALA A 70 -7.87 -18.01 3.80
C ALA A 70 -6.93 -17.57 2.65
N LYS A 71 -5.62 -17.54 2.89
CA LYS A 71 -4.61 -17.23 1.87
C LYS A 71 -4.52 -18.30 0.79
N ALA A 72 -4.68 -19.57 1.15
CA ALA A 72 -4.74 -20.66 0.20
C ALA A 72 -6.04 -20.59 -0.63
N ALA A 73 -7.19 -20.36 0.02
CA ALA A 73 -8.49 -20.20 -0.63
C ALA A 73 -8.54 -19.01 -1.59
N GLN A 74 -7.87 -17.90 -1.29
CA GLN A 74 -7.81 -16.73 -2.14
C GLN A 74 -7.21 -17.02 -3.53
N ARG A 75 -6.32 -18.01 -3.62
CA ARG A 75 -5.71 -18.40 -4.90
C ARG A 75 -6.65 -19.17 -5.80
N THR A 76 -7.64 -19.83 -5.24
CA THR A 76 -8.57 -20.73 -5.94
C THR A 76 -9.96 -20.15 -6.11
N THR A 77 -10.36 -19.23 -5.22
CA THR A 77 -11.69 -18.65 -5.20
C THR A 77 -11.67 -17.23 -5.79
N GLN A 78 -12.50 -16.98 -6.79
CA GLN A 78 -12.67 -15.67 -7.38
C GLN A 78 -13.92 -14.99 -6.81
N GLY A 79 -13.84 -13.67 -6.61
CA GLY A 79 -15.00 -12.84 -6.24
C GLY A 79 -15.23 -12.64 -4.74
N LEU A 80 -14.57 -13.41 -3.87
CA LEU A 80 -14.59 -13.18 -2.42
C LEU A 80 -13.41 -12.33 -1.97
N THR A 81 -13.63 -11.49 -0.96
CA THR A 81 -12.54 -10.74 -0.33
C THR A 81 -11.74 -11.65 0.60
N PHE A 82 -10.49 -11.25 0.91
CA PHE A 82 -9.70 -12.00 1.90
C PHE A 82 -10.41 -12.05 3.26
N VAL A 83 -11.13 -10.99 3.65
CA VAL A 83 -11.86 -10.93 4.93
C VAL A 83 -12.97 -11.99 4.96
N ASP A 84 -13.72 -12.17 3.85
CA ASP A 84 -14.79 -13.17 3.78
C ASP A 84 -14.23 -14.59 3.88
N LEU A 85 -13.08 -14.85 3.24
CA LEU A 85 -12.40 -16.14 3.32
C LEU A 85 -11.84 -16.41 4.73
N PHE A 86 -11.28 -15.37 5.36
CA PHE A 86 -10.80 -15.48 6.73
C PHE A 86 -11.95 -15.72 7.72
N GLU A 87 -13.07 -15.03 7.55
CA GLU A 87 -14.28 -15.25 8.37
C GLU A 87 -14.76 -16.69 8.27
N ALA A 88 -14.85 -17.24 7.06
CA ALA A 88 -15.26 -18.64 6.85
C ALA A 88 -14.27 -19.62 7.51
N SER A 89 -12.97 -19.44 7.28
CA SER A 89 -11.94 -20.31 7.87
C SER A 89 -11.87 -20.21 9.39
N TRP A 90 -12.03 -18.99 9.93
CA TRP A 90 -12.09 -18.78 11.37
C TRP A 90 -13.27 -19.48 12.03
N LYS A 91 -14.48 -19.29 11.49
CA LYS A 91 -15.70 -19.91 12.03
C LYS A 91 -15.63 -21.44 11.98
N GLU A 92 -15.03 -22.00 10.94
CA GLU A 92 -14.82 -23.45 10.82
C GLU A 92 -13.83 -23.97 11.85
N LEU A 93 -12.65 -23.39 11.93
CA LEU A 93 -11.58 -23.83 12.84
C LEU A 93 -11.90 -23.59 14.32
N ASN A 94 -12.42 -22.41 14.63
CA ASN A 94 -12.77 -22.06 16.02
C ASN A 94 -13.98 -22.84 16.50
N GLY A 95 -14.97 -23.11 15.64
CA GLY A 95 -16.15 -23.93 15.95
C GLY A 95 -15.83 -25.42 16.14
N ALA A 96 -14.76 -25.91 15.49
CA ALA A 96 -14.29 -27.30 15.66
C ALA A 96 -13.29 -27.48 16.83
N SER A 97 -12.85 -26.36 17.44
CA SER A 97 -11.87 -26.36 18.53
C SER A 97 -12.49 -26.85 19.84
N GLU A 98 -11.76 -27.65 20.61
CA GLU A 98 -12.15 -28.02 21.98
C GLU A 98 -12.20 -26.82 22.93
N ASN A 99 -11.44 -25.77 22.66
CA ASN A 99 -11.36 -24.55 23.43
C ASN A 99 -11.54 -23.35 22.50
N PRO A 100 -12.77 -22.98 22.11
CA PRO A 100 -13.01 -21.84 21.26
C PRO A 100 -12.55 -20.53 21.92
N ILE A 101 -11.96 -19.65 21.14
CA ILE A 101 -11.41 -18.38 21.60
C ILE A 101 -12.22 -17.25 20.99
N ASP A 102 -12.59 -16.29 21.81
CA ASP A 102 -13.24 -15.07 21.32
C ASP A 102 -12.27 -14.27 20.44
N LEU A 103 -12.68 -13.93 19.22
CA LEU A 103 -11.86 -13.22 18.25
C LEU A 103 -11.36 -11.86 18.76
N TRP A 104 -12.18 -11.17 19.57
CA TRP A 104 -11.81 -9.88 20.16
C TRP A 104 -10.53 -9.97 21.01
N ARG A 105 -10.25 -11.09 21.68
CA ARG A 105 -9.04 -11.27 22.51
C ARG A 105 -7.76 -11.27 21.70
N ILE A 106 -7.86 -11.62 20.41
CA ILE A 106 -6.71 -11.65 19.50
C ILE A 106 -6.38 -10.22 19.05
N PHE A 107 -7.40 -9.41 18.80
CA PHE A 107 -7.23 -8.05 18.28
C PHE A 107 -7.20 -6.96 19.35
N HIS A 108 -7.68 -7.22 20.56
CA HIS A 108 -7.67 -6.25 21.67
C HIS A 108 -6.30 -6.21 22.34
N ASN A 109 -5.42 -5.37 21.82
CA ASN A 109 -4.08 -5.12 22.37
C ASN A 109 -3.91 -3.64 22.75
N MET A 110 -2.76 -3.26 23.31
CA MET A 110 -2.53 -1.88 23.77
C MET A 110 -2.63 -0.83 22.67
N GLU A 111 -2.29 -1.19 21.43
CA GLU A 111 -2.31 -0.27 20.30
C GLU A 111 -3.68 -0.20 19.62
N SER A 112 -4.44 -1.29 19.63
CA SER A 112 -5.70 -1.44 18.91
C SER A 112 -6.96 -1.51 19.80
N LYS A 113 -6.83 -1.31 21.11
CA LYS A 113 -7.94 -1.37 22.08
C LYS A 113 -9.10 -0.42 21.77
N ASP A 114 -8.79 0.76 21.19
CA ASP A 114 -9.80 1.74 20.83
C ASP A 114 -10.53 1.35 19.53
N LEU A 115 -9.88 0.57 18.68
CA LEU A 115 -10.44 0.06 17.43
C LEU A 115 -11.24 -1.23 17.66
N PHE A 116 -10.73 -2.13 18.53
CA PHE A 116 -11.36 -3.39 18.89
C PHE A 116 -11.74 -3.37 20.39
N PRO A 117 -12.95 -2.89 20.74
CA PRO A 117 -13.39 -2.87 22.13
C PRO A 117 -13.42 -4.26 22.75
N ALA A 118 -13.19 -4.33 24.06
CA ALA A 118 -13.31 -5.59 24.80
C ALA A 118 -14.74 -6.11 24.74
N GLN A 119 -14.89 -7.43 24.62
CA GLN A 119 -16.19 -8.13 24.54
C GLN A 119 -17.01 -7.82 23.28
N SER A 120 -16.39 -7.28 22.21
CA SER A 120 -17.02 -7.15 20.91
C SER A 120 -17.44 -8.51 20.36
N THR A 121 -18.56 -8.55 19.67
CA THR A 121 -19.00 -9.76 18.96
C THR A 121 -18.10 -10.05 17.75
N GLU A 122 -18.06 -11.31 17.31
CA GLU A 122 -17.28 -11.69 16.13
C GLU A 122 -17.69 -10.87 14.89
N ASP A 123 -19.01 -10.67 14.69
CA ASP A 123 -19.52 -9.93 13.55
C ASP A 123 -19.09 -8.46 13.57
N GLU A 124 -19.06 -7.82 14.74
CA GLU A 124 -18.50 -6.45 14.88
C GLU A 124 -17.04 -6.39 14.52
N ILE A 125 -16.25 -7.38 14.92
CA ILE A 125 -14.83 -7.44 14.58
C ILE A 125 -14.65 -7.63 13.07
N PHE A 126 -15.43 -8.48 12.41
CA PHE A 126 -15.36 -8.63 10.96
C PHE A 126 -15.75 -7.36 10.22
N VAL A 127 -16.72 -6.58 10.72
CA VAL A 127 -17.03 -5.26 10.17
C VAL A 127 -15.84 -4.31 10.29
N ILE A 128 -15.19 -4.28 11.45
CA ILE A 128 -13.98 -3.45 11.67
C ILE A 128 -12.87 -3.90 10.72
N LEU A 129 -12.59 -5.19 10.62
CA LEU A 129 -11.55 -5.73 9.74
C LEU A 129 -11.81 -5.41 8.26
N ARG A 130 -13.07 -5.40 7.79
CA ARG A 130 -13.43 -4.97 6.43
C ARG A 130 -13.13 -3.49 6.22
N ASN A 131 -13.49 -2.64 7.19
CA ASN A 131 -13.22 -1.21 7.14
C ASN A 131 -11.72 -0.92 7.13
N GLU A 132 -10.95 -1.56 8.01
CA GLU A 132 -9.50 -1.41 8.07
C GLU A 132 -8.82 -1.89 6.77
N SER A 133 -9.29 -3.00 6.20
CA SER A 133 -8.80 -3.49 4.92
C SER A 133 -9.05 -2.48 3.79
N THR A 134 -10.23 -1.87 3.76
CA THR A 134 -10.56 -0.83 2.77
C THR A 134 -9.71 0.42 2.96
N THR A 135 -9.57 0.87 4.20
CA THR A 135 -8.73 2.03 4.57
C THR A 135 -7.26 1.79 4.20
N ALA A 136 -6.74 0.58 4.42
CA ALA A 136 -5.36 0.23 4.05
C ALA A 136 -5.16 0.27 2.52
N ILE A 137 -6.13 -0.19 1.73
CA ILE A 137 -6.09 -0.12 0.27
C ILE A 137 -6.11 1.34 -0.19
N ASP A 138 -6.97 2.18 0.38
CA ASP A 138 -7.10 3.60 0.04
C ASP A 138 -5.84 4.39 0.39
N ASN A 139 -5.27 4.13 1.55
CA ASN A 139 -4.00 4.71 1.96
C ASN A 139 -2.85 4.28 1.04
N THR A 140 -2.82 3.00 0.66
CA THR A 140 -1.81 2.47 -0.27
C THR A 140 -1.94 3.12 -1.65
N GLU A 141 -3.16 3.27 -2.18
CA GLU A 141 -3.39 4.00 -3.43
C GLU A 141 -2.84 5.44 -3.36
N SER A 142 -3.14 6.15 -2.28
CA SER A 142 -2.66 7.52 -2.06
C SER A 142 -1.14 7.61 -2.01
N ILE A 143 -0.48 6.64 -1.35
CA ILE A 143 0.98 6.54 -1.29
C ILE A 143 1.57 6.26 -2.69
N ILE A 144 0.96 5.34 -3.43
CA ILE A 144 1.39 5.00 -4.78
C ILE A 144 1.28 6.22 -5.70
N ARG A 145 0.18 6.98 -5.65
CA ARG A 145 0.02 8.22 -6.43
C ARG A 145 1.15 9.22 -6.13
N LYS A 146 1.44 9.47 -4.87
CA LYS A 146 2.53 10.38 -4.47
C LYS A 146 3.91 9.91 -4.97
N ARG A 147 4.16 8.60 -4.98
CA ARG A 147 5.42 8.03 -5.52
C ARG A 147 5.53 8.17 -7.03
N ILE A 148 4.41 8.00 -7.73
CA ILE A 148 4.34 8.16 -9.19
C ILE A 148 4.57 9.62 -9.58
N ASP A 149 4.00 10.57 -8.84
CA ASP A 149 4.22 12.01 -9.07
C ASP A 149 5.72 12.36 -9.00
N GLN A 150 6.47 11.71 -8.08
CA GLN A 150 7.92 11.87 -7.97
C GLN A 150 8.70 11.25 -9.16
N LEU A 151 8.11 10.32 -9.90
CA LEU A 151 8.71 9.76 -11.10
C LEU A 151 8.61 10.71 -12.32
N GLY A 152 7.74 11.71 -12.24
CA GLY A 152 7.54 12.70 -13.31
C GLY A 152 6.90 12.10 -14.57
N VAL A 153 6.11 11.03 -14.40
CA VAL A 153 5.36 10.40 -15.50
C VAL A 153 4.18 11.29 -15.86
N ALA A 154 4.04 11.58 -17.16
CA ALA A 154 2.88 12.31 -17.66
C ALA A 154 1.65 11.39 -17.62
N GLN A 155 0.60 11.82 -16.90
CA GLN A 155 -0.72 11.17 -16.84
C GLN A 155 -0.70 9.67 -16.50
N PRO A 156 -0.23 9.30 -15.30
CA PRO A 156 -0.32 7.94 -14.82
C PRO A 156 -1.78 7.55 -14.55
N ASN A 157 -2.14 6.31 -14.87
CA ASN A 157 -3.43 5.75 -14.51
C ASN A 157 -3.27 4.86 -13.28
N VAL A 158 -4.03 5.15 -12.22
CA VAL A 158 -4.03 4.34 -10.98
C VAL A 158 -5.46 4.00 -10.64
N GLN A 159 -5.79 2.72 -10.65
CA GLN A 159 -7.14 2.22 -10.43
C GLN A 159 -7.16 1.09 -9.40
N LYS A 160 -8.13 1.13 -8.49
CA LYS A 160 -8.43 0.00 -7.61
C LYS A 160 -9.16 -1.09 -8.40
N VAL A 161 -8.68 -2.32 -8.25
CA VAL A 161 -9.27 -3.51 -8.86
C VAL A 161 -9.74 -4.45 -7.76
N SER A 162 -10.71 -5.30 -8.05
CA SER A 162 -11.23 -6.28 -7.08
C SER A 162 -10.12 -7.10 -6.43
N GLY A 163 -10.31 -7.48 -5.17
CA GLY A 163 -9.39 -8.33 -4.41
C GLY A 163 -8.20 -7.59 -3.80
N GLY A 164 -8.35 -6.30 -3.47
CA GLY A 164 -7.28 -5.52 -2.80
C GLY A 164 -6.11 -5.18 -3.72
N ARG A 165 -6.31 -5.19 -5.03
CA ARG A 165 -5.28 -4.91 -6.03
C ARG A 165 -5.40 -3.49 -6.57
N ILE A 166 -4.26 -2.92 -6.94
CA ILE A 166 -4.15 -1.60 -7.54
C ILE A 166 -3.43 -1.75 -8.87
N LEU A 167 -4.12 -1.43 -9.96
CA LEU A 167 -3.54 -1.35 -11.29
C LEU A 167 -2.87 0.00 -11.46
N VAL A 168 -1.62 0.00 -11.88
CA VAL A 168 -0.80 1.18 -12.14
C VAL A 168 -0.27 1.12 -13.57
N GLU A 169 -0.62 2.11 -14.37
CA GLU A 169 -0.15 2.25 -15.73
C GLU A 169 0.69 3.53 -15.84
N LEU A 170 1.90 3.37 -16.32
CA LEU A 170 2.90 4.43 -16.46
C LEU A 170 3.31 4.57 -17.92
N PRO A 171 2.58 5.40 -18.72
CA PRO A 171 2.94 5.62 -20.11
C PRO A 171 4.25 6.42 -20.20
N GLY A 172 5.03 6.13 -21.23
CA GLY A 172 6.26 6.88 -21.55
C GLY A 172 7.40 6.77 -20.54
N ILE A 173 7.35 5.78 -19.62
CA ILE A 173 8.45 5.58 -18.69
C ILE A 173 9.60 4.81 -19.34
N ASP A 174 10.80 5.39 -19.33
CA ASP A 174 12.01 4.78 -19.90
C ASP A 174 12.64 3.76 -18.94
N ASP A 175 12.76 4.12 -17.66
CA ASP A 175 13.41 3.27 -16.64
C ASP A 175 12.37 2.48 -15.82
N ARG A 176 11.98 1.33 -16.37
CA ARG A 176 11.01 0.41 -15.75
C ARG A 176 11.51 -0.19 -14.43
N GLU A 177 12.81 -0.44 -14.31
CA GLU A 177 13.38 -1.06 -13.11
C GLU A 177 13.40 -0.07 -11.94
N ARG A 178 13.74 1.19 -12.19
CA ARG A 178 13.68 2.25 -11.20
C ARG A 178 12.23 2.45 -10.71
N ALA A 179 11.27 2.51 -11.64
CA ALA A 179 9.86 2.63 -11.31
C ALA A 179 9.38 1.46 -10.45
N ARG A 180 9.70 0.22 -10.85
CA ARG A 180 9.35 -0.99 -10.09
C ARG A 180 9.94 -0.97 -8.68
N LYS A 181 11.20 -0.59 -8.53
CA LYS A 181 11.86 -0.49 -7.24
C LYS A 181 11.19 0.57 -6.36
N GLN A 182 10.84 1.72 -6.91
CA GLN A 182 10.20 2.81 -6.17
C GLN A 182 8.76 2.45 -5.76
N LEU A 183 8.00 1.78 -6.62
CA LEU A 183 6.64 1.32 -6.29
C LEU A 183 6.63 0.24 -5.21
N LYS A 184 7.61 -0.69 -5.24
CA LYS A 184 7.73 -1.78 -4.27
C LYS A 184 8.41 -1.37 -2.96
N SER A 185 9.08 -0.23 -2.91
CA SER A 185 9.81 0.17 -1.69
C SER A 185 8.83 0.37 -0.54
N THR A 186 9.06 -0.37 0.53
CA THR A 186 8.43 -0.16 1.84
C THR A 186 9.45 0.60 2.70
N ALA A 187 9.03 1.70 3.32
CA ALA A 187 9.84 2.39 4.30
C ALA A 187 9.28 2.05 5.69
N ASN A 188 10.03 1.29 6.47
CA ASN A 188 9.80 1.19 7.90
C ASN A 188 10.61 2.31 8.56
N LEU A 189 9.94 3.16 9.32
CA LEU A 189 10.61 4.11 10.17
C LEU A 189 10.95 3.41 11.49
N GLU A 190 12.22 3.13 11.69
CA GLU A 190 12.72 2.53 12.91
C GLU A 190 13.57 3.54 13.65
N PHE A 191 13.33 3.69 14.94
CA PHE A 191 14.14 4.51 15.83
C PHE A 191 15.07 3.59 16.60
N TRP A 192 16.36 3.75 16.39
CA TRP A 192 17.39 2.99 17.10
C TRP A 192 18.11 3.92 18.07
N GLU A 193 18.19 3.49 19.33
CA GLU A 193 19.10 4.12 20.28
C GLU A 193 20.52 3.68 19.97
N THR A 194 21.37 4.62 19.60
CA THR A 194 22.78 4.34 19.37
C THR A 194 23.60 4.77 20.57
N TYR A 195 24.51 3.92 21.00
CA TYR A 195 25.41 4.16 22.11
C TYR A 195 26.80 4.50 21.57
N PHE A 196 27.30 5.67 21.93
CA PHE A 196 28.70 6.01 21.70
C PHE A 196 29.53 5.45 22.87
N ASN A 197 30.48 4.60 22.54
CA ASN A 197 31.49 4.13 23.51
C ASN A 197 32.62 5.15 23.53
N ASP A 198 32.54 6.10 24.46
CA ASP A 198 33.59 7.07 24.69
C ASP A 198 34.58 6.48 25.70
N PRO A 199 35.86 6.28 25.33
CA PRO A 199 36.86 5.68 26.23
C PRO A 199 37.11 6.47 27.52
N GLU A 200 36.78 7.79 27.55
CA GLU A 200 37.04 8.66 28.71
C GLU A 200 35.79 8.84 29.59
N ASN A 201 34.55 8.81 29.00
CA ASN A 201 33.30 9.15 29.69
C ASN A 201 32.27 8.02 29.73
N GLY A 202 32.61 6.83 29.22
CA GLY A 202 31.70 5.68 29.17
C GLY A 202 30.65 5.76 28.06
N VAL A 203 29.64 4.89 28.13
CA VAL A 203 28.59 4.77 27.11
C VAL A 203 27.62 5.93 27.22
N ARG A 204 27.50 6.74 26.16
CA ARG A 204 26.48 7.79 26.03
C ARG A 204 25.44 7.39 25.00
N CYS A 205 24.18 7.56 25.36
CA CYS A 205 23.05 7.37 24.47
C CYS A 205 22.91 8.57 23.50
N VAL A 206 22.93 8.33 22.20
CA VAL A 206 22.66 9.35 21.19
C VAL A 206 21.50 8.84 20.34
N ALA A 207 20.36 9.55 20.35
CA ALA A 207 19.26 9.23 19.47
C ALA A 207 19.66 9.58 18.02
N ALA A 208 19.80 8.57 17.18
CA ALA A 208 20.02 8.75 15.74
C ALA A 208 18.70 8.53 15.00
N LEU A 209 18.30 9.51 14.20
CA LEU A 209 17.22 9.35 13.23
C LEU A 209 17.82 8.66 12.00
N ALA A 210 17.48 7.41 11.75
CA ALA A 210 17.81 6.76 10.48
C ALA A 210 16.73 7.12 9.45
N LEU A 211 17.14 7.79 8.39
CA LEU A 211 16.34 8.11 7.21
C LEU A 211 16.34 6.96 6.22
#